data_561e14559c9e96874fcff8b871bbc123
#
_entry.id   561e14559c9e96874fcff8b871bbc123
#
_cell.length_a   1.000
_cell.length_b   1.000
_cell.length_c   1.000
_cell.angle_alpha   90.00
_cell.angle_beta   90.00
_cell.angle_gamma   90.00
#
_symmetry.space_group_name_H-M   'P 1'
#
loop_
_entity.id
_entity.type
_entity.pdbx_description
1 polymer ?
#
loop_
_entity_poly.entity_id
_entity_poly.type
_entity_poly.pdbx_seq_one_letter_code
_entity_poly.pdbx_strand_id
1 'polypeptide(L)'
;MTTKTADVVVIGGGLHGCSTALHLALRGLKPVLVEKDYAGRHASGVNAGGVRQLARHIAEIPLSIASMAIWENIEELVGDDCGFSSHGTVLVAENEQELAGFRARVDDLQLKGFTHEELIDRTELKRLVPAVSDHCPGGVVSRRDGAADPFRTTQAFRRRAVERGAEVIEGVRVTGLARNGSVWRVETSDGPIEAPKVVNAAGAWADRIAAQLGEPVPLEVIAPMLMVSSRVPPFIDPVVILRGRKLSFKQLANGTVVIGGGHLAVPYRDENRTVLDWTKLATSARTVWELFPAMREATIVRAWAGIEARMPDEIPVVGPSRTSEGVFHQFGFSAHGFQLGPATGAVMAELVATGNTNLPIDGLGIERFST
;
A
#
# COMPACT_ATOMS: atom_id res chain seq x y z
N MET A 1 -1.50 -33.17 19.51
CA MET A 1 -1.28 -31.72 19.58
C MET A 1 -2.62 -31.04 19.83
N THR A 2 -2.71 -30.14 20.80
CA THR A 2 -3.94 -29.37 21.06
C THR A 2 -4.14 -28.39 19.92
N THR A 3 -5.32 -28.40 19.30
CA THR A 3 -5.68 -27.43 18.26
C THR A 3 -5.72 -26.03 18.88
N LYS A 4 -5.00 -25.08 18.30
CA LYS A 4 -5.03 -23.67 18.68
C LYS A 4 -6.37 -23.05 18.27
N THR A 5 -6.94 -22.17 19.10
CA THR A 5 -8.18 -21.46 18.79
C THR A 5 -7.96 -19.94 18.83
N ALA A 6 -8.70 -19.21 18.00
CA ALA A 6 -8.71 -17.75 17.93
C ALA A 6 -10.13 -17.23 17.67
N ASP A 7 -10.39 -15.95 17.90
CA ASP A 7 -11.65 -15.32 17.44
C ASP A 7 -11.58 -15.05 15.93
N VAL A 8 -10.40 -14.73 15.43
CA VAL A 8 -10.14 -14.45 14.02
C VAL A 8 -8.72 -14.89 13.65
N VAL A 9 -8.55 -15.56 12.52
CA VAL A 9 -7.22 -15.77 11.90
C VAL A 9 -7.00 -14.74 10.81
N VAL A 10 -5.92 -13.97 10.90
CA VAL A 10 -5.46 -13.02 9.86
C VAL A 10 -4.29 -13.65 9.12
N ILE A 11 -4.42 -13.86 7.82
CA ILE A 11 -3.40 -14.49 6.97
C ILE A 11 -2.60 -13.41 6.25
N GLY A 12 -1.32 -13.25 6.65
CA GLY A 12 -0.38 -12.30 6.07
C GLY A 12 -0.02 -11.16 7.01
N GLY A 13 1.29 -10.99 7.27
CA GLY A 13 1.89 -9.97 8.15
C GLY A 13 2.34 -8.71 7.41
N GLY A 14 1.68 -8.35 6.30
CA GLY A 14 1.83 -7.03 5.69
C GLY A 14 1.14 -5.95 6.51
N LEU A 15 1.28 -4.68 6.10
CA LEU A 15 0.67 -3.54 6.80
C LEU A 15 -0.84 -3.73 7.00
N HIS A 16 -1.55 -4.20 5.98
CA HIS A 16 -2.99 -4.42 6.05
C HIS A 16 -3.37 -5.49 7.08
N GLY A 17 -2.64 -6.61 7.11
CA GLY A 17 -2.87 -7.65 8.12
C GLY A 17 -2.52 -7.19 9.54
N CYS A 18 -1.40 -6.50 9.73
CA CYS A 18 -1.00 -5.94 11.03
C CYS A 18 -1.99 -4.87 11.51
N SER A 19 -2.48 -4.01 10.61
CA SER A 19 -3.49 -3.00 10.90
C SER A 19 -4.82 -3.66 11.29
N THR A 20 -5.25 -4.68 10.54
CA THR A 20 -6.46 -5.46 10.88
C THR A 20 -6.34 -6.12 12.25
N ALA A 21 -5.22 -6.79 12.53
CA ALA A 21 -4.99 -7.44 13.82
C ALA A 21 -5.03 -6.42 14.98
N LEU A 22 -4.43 -5.23 14.79
CA LEU A 22 -4.51 -4.15 15.76
C LEU A 22 -5.95 -3.71 16.01
N HIS A 23 -6.69 -3.38 14.96
CA HIS A 23 -8.06 -2.87 15.08
C HIS A 23 -9.04 -3.93 15.62
N LEU A 24 -8.83 -5.22 15.35
CA LEU A 24 -9.57 -6.33 15.98
C LEU A 24 -9.29 -6.40 17.48
N ALA A 25 -8.00 -6.32 17.87
CA ALA A 25 -7.60 -6.34 19.27
C ALA A 25 -8.14 -5.12 20.05
N LEU A 26 -8.17 -3.93 19.43
CA LEU A 26 -8.78 -2.73 20.01
C LEU A 26 -10.30 -2.87 20.22
N ARG A 27 -10.96 -3.78 19.47
CA ARG A 27 -12.38 -4.14 19.67
C ARG A 27 -12.60 -5.29 20.67
N GLY A 28 -11.54 -5.74 21.35
CA GLY A 28 -11.60 -6.80 22.35
C GLY A 28 -11.59 -8.23 21.80
N LEU A 29 -11.38 -8.40 20.50
CA LEU A 29 -11.20 -9.72 19.88
C LEU A 29 -9.75 -10.21 20.07
N LYS A 30 -9.56 -11.52 19.99
CA LYS A 30 -8.24 -12.18 20.09
C LYS A 30 -7.80 -12.70 18.71
N PRO A 31 -7.25 -11.83 17.83
CA PRO A 31 -6.78 -12.27 16.53
C PRO A 31 -5.46 -13.02 16.64
N VAL A 32 -5.30 -14.05 15.80
CA VAL A 32 -4.03 -14.70 15.51
C VAL A 32 -3.63 -14.33 14.09
N LEU A 33 -2.54 -13.58 13.93
CA LEU A 33 -1.95 -13.25 12.65
C LEU A 33 -0.87 -14.28 12.33
N VAL A 34 -0.96 -14.88 11.12
CA VAL A 34 0.00 -15.87 10.62
C VAL A 34 0.75 -15.30 9.42
N GLU A 35 2.08 -15.22 9.52
CA GLU A 35 2.98 -14.74 8.45
C GLU A 35 4.00 -15.82 8.10
N LYS A 36 4.16 -16.08 6.79
CA LYS A 36 5.07 -17.12 6.30
C LYS A 36 6.56 -16.81 6.46
N ASP A 37 6.90 -15.53 6.51
CA ASP A 37 8.25 -15.01 6.69
C ASP A 37 8.31 -14.18 7.99
N TYR A 38 8.54 -12.88 7.88
CA TYR A 38 8.41 -11.90 8.96
C TYR A 38 7.53 -10.71 8.50
N ALA A 39 6.92 -10.04 9.44
CA ALA A 39 6.02 -8.93 9.12
C ALA A 39 6.75 -7.82 8.32
N GLY A 40 6.13 -7.41 7.22
CA GLY A 40 6.70 -6.40 6.33
C GLY A 40 7.78 -6.91 5.36
N ARG A 41 7.98 -8.23 5.23
CA ARG A 41 9.03 -8.80 4.36
C ARG A 41 8.91 -8.38 2.89
N HIS A 42 7.68 -8.25 2.38
CA HIS A 42 7.38 -7.97 0.97
C HIS A 42 6.90 -6.52 0.78
N ALA A 43 5.93 -6.28 -0.11
CA ALA A 43 5.45 -4.96 -0.52
C ALA A 43 5.35 -3.92 0.61
N SER A 44 4.83 -4.32 1.78
CA SER A 44 4.59 -3.42 2.91
C SER A 44 5.85 -2.83 3.54
N GLY A 45 6.97 -3.56 3.54
CA GLY A 45 8.21 -3.07 4.17
C GLY A 45 9.25 -2.52 3.20
N VAL A 46 9.03 -2.69 1.88
CA VAL A 46 10.05 -2.36 0.86
C VAL A 46 9.58 -1.35 -0.19
N ASN A 47 8.35 -0.82 -0.04
CA ASN A 47 7.81 0.20 -0.96
C ASN A 47 8.48 1.58 -0.77
N ALA A 48 8.10 2.54 -1.61
CA ALA A 48 8.67 3.90 -1.57
C ALA A 48 8.18 4.75 -0.38
N GLY A 49 7.23 4.30 0.41
CA GLY A 49 6.71 5.00 1.58
C GLY A 49 5.86 6.24 1.25
N GLY A 50 5.28 6.32 0.07
CA GLY A 50 4.38 7.43 -0.27
C GLY A 50 3.05 7.33 0.47
N VAL A 51 2.73 8.32 1.30
CA VAL A 51 1.43 8.50 1.94
C VAL A 51 0.64 9.46 1.07
N ARG A 52 -0.17 8.93 0.15
CA ARG A 52 -0.65 9.68 -1.01
C ARG A 52 -2.15 9.47 -1.25
N GLN A 53 -2.92 10.57 -1.25
CA GLN A 53 -4.31 10.65 -1.74
C GLN A 53 -4.37 10.98 -3.24
N LEU A 54 -3.40 11.74 -3.72
CA LEU A 54 -3.30 12.23 -5.10
C LEU A 54 -3.43 11.09 -6.13
N ALA A 55 -4.24 11.30 -7.18
CA ALA A 55 -4.45 10.39 -8.30
C ALA A 55 -5.01 9.00 -7.93
N ARG A 56 -5.88 8.92 -6.93
CA ARG A 56 -6.62 7.70 -6.58
C ARG A 56 -7.79 7.45 -7.55
N HIS A 57 -8.16 6.18 -7.69
CA HIS A 57 -9.44 5.85 -8.34
C HIS A 57 -10.61 6.36 -7.48
N ILE A 58 -11.71 6.75 -8.13
CA ILE A 58 -12.86 7.37 -7.45
C ILE A 58 -13.42 6.50 -6.32
N ALA A 59 -13.47 5.18 -6.50
CA ALA A 59 -13.94 4.23 -5.49
C ALA A 59 -13.04 4.15 -4.24
N GLU A 60 -11.76 4.51 -4.35
CA GLU A 60 -10.82 4.48 -3.23
C GLU A 60 -10.76 5.79 -2.45
N ILE A 61 -11.25 6.91 -3.03
CA ILE A 61 -11.10 8.24 -2.43
C ILE A 61 -11.70 8.31 -1.01
N PRO A 62 -12.90 7.81 -0.73
CA PRO A 62 -13.46 7.85 0.63
C PRO A 62 -12.58 7.12 1.66
N LEU A 63 -12.07 5.93 1.29
CA LEU A 63 -11.17 5.16 2.13
C LEU A 63 -9.81 5.88 2.30
N SER A 64 -9.32 6.52 1.24
CA SER A 64 -8.09 7.29 1.25
C SER A 64 -8.19 8.54 2.16
N ILE A 65 -9.31 9.24 2.16
CA ILE A 65 -9.58 10.38 3.05
C ILE A 65 -9.58 9.91 4.51
N ALA A 66 -10.30 8.82 4.81
CA ALA A 66 -10.33 8.26 6.15
C ALA A 66 -8.94 7.80 6.62
N SER A 67 -8.17 7.20 5.73
CA SER A 67 -6.81 6.76 6.04
C SER A 67 -5.88 7.94 6.31
N MET A 68 -6.06 9.06 5.60
CA MET A 68 -5.26 10.26 5.84
C MET A 68 -5.50 10.85 7.22
N ALA A 69 -6.76 10.86 7.68
CA ALA A 69 -7.08 11.29 9.04
C ALA A 69 -6.40 10.40 10.12
N ILE A 70 -6.20 9.11 9.84
CA ILE A 70 -5.44 8.23 10.73
C ILE A 70 -3.95 8.54 10.66
N TRP A 71 -3.39 8.76 9.46
CA TRP A 71 -1.98 9.11 9.28
C TRP A 71 -1.59 10.36 10.02
N GLU A 72 -2.43 11.38 10.05
CA GLU A 72 -2.18 12.64 10.77
C GLU A 72 -2.11 12.45 12.29
N ASN A 73 -2.68 11.35 12.80
CA ASN A 73 -2.69 10.98 14.21
C ASN A 73 -2.04 9.61 14.44
N ILE A 74 -1.12 9.19 13.57
CA ILE A 74 -0.59 7.82 13.54
C ILE A 74 0.13 7.45 14.84
N GLU A 75 0.83 8.40 15.46
CA GLU A 75 1.55 8.20 16.71
C GLU A 75 0.60 7.83 17.87
N GLU A 76 -0.58 8.44 17.94
CA GLU A 76 -1.60 8.10 18.95
C GLU A 76 -2.08 6.66 18.80
N LEU A 77 -2.24 6.20 17.56
CA LEU A 77 -2.73 4.85 17.27
C LEU A 77 -1.68 3.78 17.57
N VAL A 78 -0.45 3.97 17.07
CA VAL A 78 0.57 2.89 17.07
C VAL A 78 1.74 3.15 18.03
N GLY A 79 1.80 4.31 18.69
CA GLY A 79 2.88 4.70 19.62
C GLY A 79 4.21 4.96 18.91
N ASP A 80 4.14 5.39 17.65
CA ASP A 80 5.30 5.65 16.80
C ASP A 80 4.88 6.62 15.68
N ASP A 81 5.65 7.66 15.41
CA ASP A 81 5.38 8.62 14.34
C ASP A 81 5.55 8.02 12.93
N CYS A 82 6.05 6.79 12.84
CA CYS A 82 6.32 6.07 11.59
C CYS A 82 7.24 6.82 10.61
N GLY A 83 7.91 7.85 11.07
CA GLY A 83 8.66 8.79 10.22
C GLY A 83 7.74 9.51 9.23
N PHE A 84 6.45 9.70 9.56
CA PHE A 84 5.50 10.39 8.71
C PHE A 84 5.78 11.89 8.68
N SER A 85 5.85 12.44 7.47
CA SER A 85 5.94 13.88 7.24
C SER A 85 5.03 14.29 6.10
N SER A 86 4.21 15.32 6.34
CA SER A 86 3.22 15.84 5.38
C SER A 86 3.81 17.06 4.65
N HIS A 87 4.62 16.82 3.62
CA HIS A 87 5.19 17.85 2.77
C HIS A 87 4.50 17.97 1.40
N GLY A 88 3.40 17.27 1.23
CA GLY A 88 2.65 17.19 -0.01
C GLY A 88 3.18 16.16 -1.00
N THR A 89 2.35 15.88 -2.00
CA THR A 89 2.74 15.17 -3.23
C THR A 89 2.39 16.03 -4.43
N VAL A 90 3.33 16.17 -5.36
CA VAL A 90 3.15 16.93 -6.61
C VAL A 90 3.20 15.97 -7.80
N LEU A 91 2.12 15.91 -8.57
CA LEU A 91 2.07 15.27 -9.87
C LEU A 91 2.43 16.32 -10.92
N VAL A 92 3.63 16.20 -11.49
CA VAL A 92 4.17 17.17 -12.44
C VAL A 92 3.71 16.84 -13.86
N ALA A 93 3.26 17.86 -14.58
CA ALA A 93 3.05 17.79 -16.03
C ALA A 93 4.34 18.17 -16.76
N GLU A 94 4.73 17.38 -17.75
CA GLU A 94 5.91 17.66 -18.60
C GLU A 94 5.54 18.42 -19.89
N ASN A 95 4.25 18.56 -20.18
CA ASN A 95 3.73 19.28 -21.34
C ASN A 95 2.29 19.77 -21.07
N GLU A 96 1.80 20.66 -21.95
CA GLU A 96 0.46 21.25 -21.85
C GLU A 96 -0.67 20.22 -22.00
N GLN A 97 -0.48 19.14 -22.74
CA GLN A 97 -1.48 18.08 -22.91
C GLN A 97 -1.71 17.33 -21.58
N GLU A 98 -0.63 17.01 -20.88
CA GLU A 98 -0.73 16.40 -19.53
C GLU A 98 -1.41 17.35 -18.55
N LEU A 99 -1.04 18.65 -18.56
CA LEU A 99 -1.63 19.66 -17.70
C LEU A 99 -3.14 19.83 -17.97
N ALA A 100 -3.56 19.81 -19.22
CA ALA A 100 -4.97 19.83 -19.59
C ALA A 100 -5.74 18.60 -19.07
N GLY A 101 -5.13 17.42 -19.17
CA GLY A 101 -5.70 16.20 -18.59
C GLY A 101 -5.83 16.26 -17.05
N PHE A 102 -4.86 16.86 -16.37
CA PHE A 102 -4.92 17.07 -14.92
C PHE A 102 -6.02 18.07 -14.54
N ARG A 103 -6.19 19.15 -15.30
CA ARG A 103 -7.31 20.09 -15.10
C ARG A 103 -8.65 19.39 -15.18
N ALA A 104 -8.88 18.62 -16.25
CA ALA A 104 -10.14 17.89 -16.43
C ALA A 104 -10.42 16.93 -15.25
N ARG A 105 -9.39 16.28 -14.70
CA ARG A 105 -9.53 15.44 -13.52
C ARG A 105 -9.89 16.24 -12.26
N VAL A 106 -9.20 17.35 -12.01
CA VAL A 106 -9.49 18.20 -10.83
C VAL A 106 -10.92 18.74 -10.89
N ASP A 107 -11.37 19.22 -12.08
CA ASP A 107 -12.73 19.70 -12.29
C ASP A 107 -13.77 18.60 -12.03
N ASP A 108 -13.54 17.37 -12.53
CA ASP A 108 -14.40 16.20 -12.27
C ASP A 108 -14.47 15.83 -10.79
N LEU A 109 -13.36 15.86 -10.08
CA LEU A 109 -13.30 15.60 -8.64
C LEU A 109 -14.08 16.66 -7.85
N GLN A 110 -13.94 17.94 -8.20
CA GLN A 110 -14.66 19.04 -7.56
C GLN A 110 -16.18 18.92 -7.75
N LEU A 111 -16.64 18.54 -8.96
CA LEU A 111 -18.05 18.26 -9.23
C LEU A 111 -18.59 17.10 -8.37
N LYS A 112 -17.74 16.16 -7.98
CA LYS A 112 -18.07 15.04 -7.08
C LYS A 112 -17.88 15.36 -5.59
N GLY A 113 -17.51 16.61 -5.25
CA GLY A 113 -17.31 17.06 -3.87
C GLY A 113 -15.93 16.75 -3.27
N PHE A 114 -14.95 16.34 -4.08
CA PHE A 114 -13.58 16.09 -3.63
C PHE A 114 -12.67 17.26 -3.97
N THR A 115 -11.95 17.80 -2.97
CA THR A 115 -11.13 19.02 -3.10
C THR A 115 -9.68 18.83 -2.70
N HIS A 116 -9.22 17.59 -2.54
CA HIS A 116 -7.88 17.27 -2.07
C HIS A 116 -6.80 17.37 -3.15
N GLU A 117 -7.18 17.50 -4.43
CA GLU A 117 -6.29 17.73 -5.57
C GLU A 117 -6.44 19.16 -6.06
N GLU A 118 -5.35 19.93 -6.11
CA GLU A 118 -5.31 21.32 -6.55
C GLU A 118 -4.47 21.43 -7.81
N LEU A 119 -5.02 22.02 -8.88
CA LEU A 119 -4.26 22.35 -10.09
C LEU A 119 -3.30 23.52 -9.79
N ILE A 120 -2.04 23.38 -10.17
CA ILE A 120 -1.02 24.41 -9.99
C ILE A 120 -0.36 24.79 -11.31
N ASP A 121 -0.07 26.07 -11.47
CA ASP A 121 0.67 26.61 -12.59
C ASP A 121 2.18 26.44 -12.42
N ARG A 122 2.94 26.90 -13.41
CA ARG A 122 4.42 26.87 -13.39
C ARG A 122 4.99 27.64 -12.20
N THR A 123 4.41 28.76 -11.83
CA THR A 123 4.90 29.61 -10.73
C THR A 123 4.81 28.87 -9.41
N GLU A 124 3.65 28.29 -9.13
CA GLU A 124 3.44 27.50 -7.91
C GLU A 124 4.25 26.19 -7.95
N LEU A 125 4.35 25.53 -9.11
CA LEU A 125 5.21 24.35 -9.26
C LEU A 125 6.67 24.67 -8.91
N LYS A 126 7.21 25.77 -9.41
CA LYS A 126 8.59 26.21 -9.08
C LYS A 126 8.75 26.61 -7.62
N ARG A 127 7.70 27.11 -6.98
CA ARG A 127 7.72 27.42 -5.54
C ARG A 127 7.79 26.12 -4.70
N LEU A 128 7.03 25.09 -5.06
CA LEU A 128 6.99 23.79 -4.35
C LEU A 128 8.18 22.91 -4.68
N VAL A 129 8.63 22.93 -5.93
CA VAL A 129 9.70 22.09 -6.46
C VAL A 129 10.71 22.97 -7.24
N PRO A 130 11.55 23.78 -6.55
CA PRO A 130 12.41 24.77 -7.20
C PRO A 130 13.36 24.18 -8.23
N ALA A 131 13.85 22.97 -7.99
CA ALA A 131 14.84 22.29 -8.83
C ALA A 131 14.22 21.57 -10.05
N VAL A 132 12.88 21.59 -10.22
CA VAL A 132 12.23 20.95 -11.38
C VAL A 132 12.63 21.64 -12.68
N SER A 133 12.76 20.88 -13.75
CA SER A 133 13.14 21.36 -15.08
C SER A 133 12.19 22.42 -15.63
N ASP A 134 12.71 23.39 -16.39
CA ASP A 134 11.94 24.56 -16.86
C ASP A 134 10.87 24.24 -17.92
N HIS A 135 10.93 23.06 -18.56
CA HIS A 135 9.92 22.67 -19.53
C HIS A 135 8.56 22.34 -18.90
N CYS A 136 8.51 22.06 -17.58
CA CYS A 136 7.28 21.66 -16.90
C CYS A 136 6.31 22.85 -16.75
N PRO A 137 5.08 22.80 -17.33
CA PRO A 137 4.15 23.92 -17.33
C PRO A 137 3.35 24.07 -16.03
N GLY A 138 3.30 23.02 -15.19
CA GLY A 138 2.50 23.00 -13.97
C GLY A 138 2.28 21.58 -13.47
N GLY A 139 1.21 21.36 -12.74
CA GLY A 139 0.89 20.04 -12.17
C GLY A 139 -0.35 20.03 -11.31
N VAL A 140 -0.45 19.02 -10.46
CA VAL A 140 -1.47 18.90 -9.41
C VAL A 140 -0.77 18.64 -8.09
N VAL A 141 -1.23 19.26 -7.01
CA VAL A 141 -0.73 19.03 -5.65
C VAL A 141 -1.83 18.52 -4.73
N SER A 142 -1.49 17.55 -3.89
CA SER A 142 -2.24 17.23 -2.67
C SER A 142 -1.38 17.61 -1.47
N ARG A 143 -1.77 18.66 -0.76
CA ARG A 143 -0.92 19.30 0.27
C ARG A 143 -0.80 18.48 1.54
N ARG A 144 -1.79 17.66 1.86
CA ARG A 144 -1.81 16.79 3.05
C ARG A 144 -1.03 15.49 2.85
N ASP A 145 -0.72 15.14 1.60
CA ASP A 145 0.09 13.97 1.27
C ASP A 145 1.52 14.10 1.82
N GLY A 146 2.24 12.99 1.83
CA GLY A 146 3.60 12.99 2.30
C GLY A 146 4.29 11.64 2.15
N ALA A 147 5.15 11.33 3.10
CA ALA A 147 5.88 10.07 3.12
C ALA A 147 6.10 9.57 4.55
N ALA A 148 6.27 8.27 4.68
CA ALA A 148 6.62 7.58 5.92
C ALA A 148 7.65 6.47 5.66
N ASP A 149 8.20 5.87 6.71
CA ASP A 149 9.05 4.68 6.61
C ASP A 149 8.17 3.42 6.56
N PRO A 150 8.18 2.66 5.45
CA PRO A 150 7.26 1.54 5.28
C PRO A 150 7.50 0.39 6.25
N PHE A 151 8.77 0.06 6.51
CA PHE A 151 9.12 -1.03 7.40
C PHE A 151 8.82 -0.66 8.85
N ARG A 152 9.26 0.53 9.29
CA ARG A 152 8.97 1.07 10.62
C ARG A 152 7.46 1.12 10.88
N THR A 153 6.67 1.60 9.91
CA THR A 153 5.21 1.64 10.00
C THR A 153 4.63 0.25 10.21
N THR A 154 5.01 -0.72 9.37
CA THR A 154 4.49 -2.10 9.50
C THR A 154 4.86 -2.71 10.85
N GLN A 155 6.09 -2.48 11.33
CA GLN A 155 6.53 -2.95 12.65
C GLN A 155 5.81 -2.22 13.80
N ALA A 156 5.48 -0.94 13.67
CA ALA A 156 4.70 -0.20 14.65
C ALA A 156 3.29 -0.78 14.82
N PHE A 157 2.59 -1.03 13.71
CA PHE A 157 1.28 -1.71 13.73
C PHE A 157 1.37 -3.12 14.33
N ARG A 158 2.38 -3.92 13.94
CA ARG A 158 2.61 -5.25 14.49
C ARG A 158 2.83 -5.22 16.00
N ARG A 159 3.75 -4.39 16.47
CA ARG A 159 4.07 -4.23 17.90
C ARG A 159 2.83 -3.82 18.67
N ARG A 160 2.10 -2.82 18.17
CA ARG A 160 0.91 -2.32 18.84
C ARG A 160 -0.22 -3.36 18.89
N ALA A 161 -0.38 -4.17 17.84
CA ALA A 161 -1.33 -5.28 17.82
C ALA A 161 -1.02 -6.29 18.94
N VAL A 162 0.26 -6.67 19.10
CA VAL A 162 0.70 -7.57 20.17
C VAL A 162 0.45 -6.96 21.57
N GLU A 163 0.78 -5.69 21.78
CA GLU A 163 0.52 -4.97 23.03
C GLU A 163 -0.97 -4.93 23.38
N ARG A 164 -1.85 -4.99 22.38
CA ARG A 164 -3.30 -5.01 22.53
C ARG A 164 -3.90 -6.42 22.61
N GLY A 165 -3.07 -7.46 22.60
CA GLY A 165 -3.49 -8.84 22.82
C GLY A 165 -3.64 -9.69 21.55
N ALA A 166 -3.23 -9.19 20.38
CA ALA A 166 -3.10 -10.03 19.20
C ALA A 166 -1.91 -10.98 19.35
N GLU A 167 -2.03 -12.20 18.86
CA GLU A 167 -0.89 -13.08 18.67
C GLU A 167 -0.37 -13.00 17.24
N VAL A 168 0.95 -12.86 17.07
CA VAL A 168 1.63 -12.81 15.77
C VAL A 168 2.58 -13.98 15.67
N ILE A 169 2.35 -14.86 14.70
CA ILE A 169 3.14 -16.05 14.42
C ILE A 169 3.87 -15.85 13.10
N GLU A 170 5.18 -15.70 13.16
CA GLU A 170 6.07 -15.49 12.01
C GLU A 170 6.81 -16.78 11.66
N GLY A 171 7.22 -16.94 10.39
CA GLY A 171 7.87 -18.13 9.88
C GLY A 171 6.94 -19.33 9.65
N VAL A 172 5.63 -19.10 9.71
CA VAL A 172 4.59 -20.12 9.57
C VAL A 172 3.71 -19.85 8.35
N ARG A 173 3.64 -20.82 7.45
CA ARG A 173 2.86 -20.74 6.21
C ARG A 173 1.48 -21.35 6.39
N VAL A 174 0.44 -20.63 5.99
CA VAL A 174 -0.89 -21.21 5.78
C VAL A 174 -0.87 -22.04 4.50
N THR A 175 -1.34 -23.30 4.60
CA THR A 175 -1.31 -24.28 3.52
C THR A 175 -2.70 -24.64 3.01
N GLY A 176 -3.75 -24.39 3.80
CA GLY A 176 -5.12 -24.68 3.41
C GLY A 176 -6.16 -24.12 4.35
N LEU A 177 -7.39 -24.07 3.86
CA LEU A 177 -8.59 -23.68 4.61
C LEU A 177 -9.66 -24.76 4.44
N ALA A 178 -10.27 -25.18 5.53
CA ALA A 178 -11.39 -26.10 5.51
C ALA A 178 -12.49 -25.65 6.50
N ARG A 179 -13.74 -25.77 6.10
CA ARG A 179 -14.87 -25.52 6.99
C ARG A 179 -15.09 -26.73 7.90
N ASN A 180 -15.16 -26.52 9.18
CA ASN A 180 -15.48 -27.55 10.18
C ASN A 180 -16.66 -27.07 11.06
N GLY A 181 -17.87 -27.43 10.66
CA GLY A 181 -19.10 -26.93 11.31
C GLY A 181 -19.20 -25.41 11.22
N SER A 182 -19.21 -24.74 12.38
CA SER A 182 -19.29 -23.28 12.48
C SER A 182 -17.93 -22.56 12.44
N VAL A 183 -16.81 -23.29 12.43
CA VAL A 183 -15.48 -22.72 12.46
C VAL A 183 -14.70 -23.04 11.19
N TRP A 184 -13.73 -22.21 10.87
CA TRP A 184 -12.70 -22.47 9.87
C TRP A 184 -11.51 -23.12 10.53
N ARG A 185 -11.02 -24.21 9.92
CA ARG A 185 -9.74 -24.82 10.23
C ARG A 185 -8.71 -24.32 9.23
N VAL A 186 -7.78 -23.52 9.72
CA VAL A 186 -6.66 -22.96 8.98
C VAL A 186 -5.48 -23.89 9.15
N GLU A 187 -5.14 -24.64 8.11
CA GLU A 187 -3.97 -25.53 8.10
C GLU A 187 -2.71 -24.70 7.95
N THR A 188 -1.73 -24.94 8.82
CA THR A 188 -0.44 -24.25 8.78
C THR A 188 0.74 -25.23 8.81
N SER A 189 1.93 -24.76 8.48
CA SER A 189 3.16 -25.57 8.59
C SER A 189 3.53 -25.94 10.03
N ASP A 190 2.89 -25.35 11.04
CA ASP A 190 3.12 -25.59 12.47
C ASP A 190 1.84 -26.11 13.21
N GLY A 191 0.94 -26.71 12.46
CA GLY A 191 -0.31 -27.26 12.96
C GLY A 191 -1.53 -26.35 12.70
N PRO A 192 -2.74 -26.86 12.92
CA PRO A 192 -3.96 -26.16 12.58
C PRO A 192 -4.36 -25.11 13.65
N ILE A 193 -5.02 -24.04 13.16
CA ILE A 193 -5.67 -23.02 13.99
C ILE A 193 -7.16 -23.00 13.62
N GLU A 194 -8.03 -23.03 14.62
CA GLU A 194 -9.48 -22.93 14.42
C GLU A 194 -10.01 -21.56 14.84
N ALA A 195 -10.84 -20.96 13.99
CA ALA A 195 -11.49 -19.70 14.27
C ALA A 195 -12.84 -19.58 13.52
N PRO A 196 -13.86 -18.89 14.08
CA PRO A 196 -15.10 -18.63 13.37
C PRO A 196 -14.92 -17.70 12.16
N LYS A 197 -13.84 -16.91 12.12
CA LYS A 197 -13.59 -15.90 11.08
C LYS A 197 -12.16 -15.93 10.58
N VAL A 198 -11.97 -15.64 9.28
CA VAL A 198 -10.67 -15.61 8.61
C VAL A 198 -10.56 -14.35 7.76
N VAL A 199 -9.42 -13.67 7.80
CA VAL A 199 -9.11 -12.54 6.92
C VAL A 199 -7.95 -12.92 6.00
N ASN A 200 -8.18 -12.92 4.69
CA ASN A 200 -7.15 -13.09 3.67
C ASN A 200 -6.48 -11.75 3.37
N ALA A 201 -5.34 -11.50 4.00
CA ALA A 201 -4.47 -10.34 3.78
C ALA A 201 -3.11 -10.76 3.19
N ALA A 202 -3.07 -11.88 2.44
CA ALA A 202 -1.86 -12.55 1.98
C ALA A 202 -1.16 -11.87 0.77
N GLY A 203 -1.54 -10.63 0.42
CA GLY A 203 -0.89 -9.82 -0.61
C GLY A 203 -0.76 -10.56 -1.94
N ALA A 204 0.44 -10.76 -2.43
CA ALA A 204 0.71 -11.45 -3.71
C ALA A 204 0.43 -12.96 -3.68
N TRP A 205 0.00 -13.55 -2.58
CA TRP A 205 -0.41 -14.95 -2.42
C TRP A 205 -1.91 -15.09 -2.15
N ALA A 206 -2.65 -13.99 -2.10
CA ALA A 206 -4.07 -13.97 -1.73
C ALA A 206 -4.98 -14.67 -2.76
N ASP A 207 -4.58 -14.67 -4.03
CA ASP A 207 -5.26 -15.38 -5.12
C ASP A 207 -5.37 -16.88 -4.85
N ARG A 208 -4.34 -17.49 -4.25
CA ARG A 208 -4.32 -18.93 -3.92
C ARG A 208 -5.34 -19.26 -2.83
N ILE A 209 -5.49 -18.38 -1.87
CA ILE A 209 -6.48 -18.53 -0.79
C ILE A 209 -7.88 -18.32 -1.35
N ALA A 210 -8.09 -17.27 -2.14
CA ALA A 210 -9.37 -17.01 -2.79
C ALA A 210 -9.81 -18.18 -3.70
N ALA A 211 -8.88 -18.74 -4.48
CA ALA A 211 -9.17 -19.90 -5.35
C ALA A 211 -9.59 -21.16 -4.56
N GLN A 212 -8.99 -21.41 -3.37
CA GLN A 212 -9.40 -22.51 -2.48
C GLN A 212 -10.84 -22.34 -1.99
N LEU A 213 -11.31 -21.11 -1.90
CA LEU A 213 -12.68 -20.78 -1.50
C LEU A 213 -13.68 -20.73 -2.67
N GLY A 214 -13.23 -21.08 -3.89
CA GLY A 214 -14.05 -21.00 -5.10
C GLY A 214 -14.24 -19.59 -5.65
N GLU A 215 -13.36 -18.65 -5.29
CA GLU A 215 -13.36 -17.25 -5.73
C GLU A 215 -12.04 -16.90 -6.47
N PRO A 216 -11.75 -17.54 -7.62
CA PRO A 216 -10.53 -17.21 -8.36
C PRO A 216 -10.55 -15.77 -8.84
N VAL A 217 -9.42 -15.09 -8.70
CA VAL A 217 -9.25 -13.69 -9.10
C VAL A 217 -8.07 -13.52 -10.06
N PRO A 218 -8.14 -12.60 -11.03
CA PRO A 218 -7.09 -12.38 -12.02
C PRO A 218 -5.94 -11.52 -11.45
N LEU A 219 -5.43 -11.90 -10.26
CA LEU A 219 -4.33 -11.21 -9.60
C LEU A 219 -3.02 -11.44 -10.34
N GLU A 220 -2.36 -10.34 -10.71
CA GLU A 220 -1.02 -10.35 -11.28
C GLU A 220 0.03 -10.13 -10.17
N VAL A 221 1.07 -10.95 -10.18
CA VAL A 221 2.22 -10.77 -9.29
C VAL A 221 3.24 -9.87 -9.98
N ILE A 222 3.50 -8.72 -9.39
CA ILE A 222 4.45 -7.74 -9.88
C ILE A 222 5.60 -7.52 -8.90
N ALA A 223 6.66 -6.85 -9.36
CA ALA A 223 7.78 -6.48 -8.49
C ALA A 223 8.27 -5.06 -8.83
N PRO A 224 7.63 -4.00 -8.31
CA PRO A 224 8.09 -2.63 -8.50
C PRO A 224 9.51 -2.43 -7.98
N MET A 225 10.35 -1.81 -8.83
CA MET A 225 11.74 -1.54 -8.50
C MET A 225 11.91 -0.15 -7.88
N LEU A 226 12.86 -0.06 -6.98
CA LEU A 226 13.30 1.17 -6.34
C LEU A 226 14.82 1.28 -6.38
N MET A 227 15.30 2.52 -6.38
CA MET A 227 16.70 2.89 -6.22
C MET A 227 16.85 3.90 -5.09
N VAL A 228 18.02 3.94 -4.47
CA VAL A 228 18.41 5.03 -3.57
C VAL A 228 19.76 5.60 -3.99
N SER A 229 19.85 6.94 -3.99
CA SER A 229 21.09 7.66 -4.34
C SER A 229 22.03 7.82 -3.16
N SER A 230 23.28 8.21 -3.47
CA SER A 230 24.15 8.88 -2.51
C SER A 230 23.48 10.15 -1.96
N ARG A 231 24.01 10.67 -0.86
CA ARG A 231 23.51 11.92 -0.28
C ARG A 231 23.78 13.10 -1.22
N VAL A 232 22.79 13.95 -1.38
CA VAL A 232 22.88 15.23 -2.09
C VAL A 232 22.35 16.33 -1.17
N PRO A 233 22.74 17.59 -1.37
CA PRO A 233 22.17 18.69 -0.60
C PRO A 233 20.64 18.71 -0.70
N PRO A 234 19.93 19.17 0.35
CA PRO A 234 18.47 19.31 0.30
C PRO A 234 18.04 20.23 -0.86
N PHE A 235 17.10 19.78 -1.68
CA PHE A 235 16.58 20.55 -2.82
C PHE A 235 15.10 20.30 -3.13
N ILE A 236 14.46 19.40 -2.40
CA ILE A 236 13.05 19.06 -2.58
C ILE A 236 12.43 18.59 -1.26
N ASP A 237 11.25 19.11 -0.95
CA ASP A 237 10.47 18.70 0.23
C ASP A 237 9.32 17.74 -0.16
N PRO A 238 8.43 18.03 -1.15
CA PRO A 238 7.32 17.16 -1.48
C PRO A 238 7.78 15.89 -2.19
N VAL A 239 6.93 14.87 -2.15
CA VAL A 239 7.05 13.74 -3.07
C VAL A 239 6.67 14.20 -4.48
N VAL A 240 7.50 13.89 -5.47
CA VAL A 240 7.20 14.20 -6.88
C VAL A 240 6.90 12.92 -7.63
N ILE A 241 5.83 12.94 -8.41
CA ILE A 241 5.45 11.85 -9.30
C ILE A 241 5.23 12.36 -10.73
N LEU A 242 5.50 11.50 -11.72
CA LEU A 242 5.10 11.68 -13.11
C LEU A 242 4.10 10.60 -13.51
N ARG A 243 3.21 10.93 -14.42
CA ARG A 243 2.24 9.98 -14.99
C ARG A 243 2.63 9.52 -16.39
N GLY A 244 3.06 10.41 -17.26
CA GLY A 244 3.48 10.10 -18.63
C GLY A 244 4.72 9.23 -18.68
N ARG A 245 5.73 9.59 -17.89
CA ARG A 245 6.89 8.74 -17.60
C ARG A 245 6.82 8.18 -16.18
N LYS A 246 7.33 6.97 -15.96
CA LYS A 246 7.28 6.31 -14.64
C LYS A 246 8.31 6.93 -13.70
N LEU A 247 7.85 7.75 -12.75
CA LEU A 247 8.67 8.31 -11.69
C LEU A 247 7.87 8.49 -10.40
N SER A 248 8.46 8.08 -9.28
CA SER A 248 8.17 8.53 -7.93
C SER A 248 9.49 8.89 -7.27
N PHE A 249 9.58 10.09 -6.73
CA PHE A 249 10.84 10.70 -6.33
C PHE A 249 10.64 11.45 -5.01
N LYS A 250 11.49 11.16 -4.01
CA LYS A 250 11.50 11.88 -2.75
C LYS A 250 12.89 11.96 -2.17
N GLN A 251 13.23 13.07 -1.53
CA GLN A 251 14.44 13.21 -0.74
C GLN A 251 14.14 12.91 0.74
N LEU A 252 15.03 12.16 1.37
CA LEU A 252 14.96 11.87 2.80
C LEU A 252 15.75 12.91 3.59
N ALA A 253 15.43 13.07 4.88
CA ALA A 253 16.09 14.04 5.76
C ALA A 253 17.63 13.87 5.85
N ASN A 254 18.13 12.64 5.60
CA ASN A 254 19.57 12.36 5.56
C ASN A 254 20.23 12.75 4.22
N GLY A 255 19.50 13.32 3.27
CA GLY A 255 19.98 13.75 1.96
C GLY A 255 19.95 12.67 0.87
N THR A 256 19.64 11.42 1.17
CA THR A 256 19.49 10.39 0.13
C THR A 256 18.15 10.56 -0.60
N VAL A 257 18.08 10.12 -1.86
CA VAL A 257 16.88 10.21 -2.66
C VAL A 257 16.38 8.82 -3.02
N VAL A 258 15.12 8.54 -2.71
CA VAL A 258 14.42 7.31 -3.14
C VAL A 258 13.74 7.57 -4.47
N ILE A 259 14.02 6.71 -5.43
CA ILE A 259 13.56 6.79 -6.82
C ILE A 259 12.78 5.51 -7.14
N GLY A 260 11.53 5.66 -7.59
CA GLY A 260 10.64 4.57 -7.99
C GLY A 260 9.76 4.99 -9.17
N GLY A 261 8.53 4.50 -9.22
CA GLY A 261 7.53 4.90 -10.23
C GLY A 261 6.99 3.75 -11.07
N GLY A 262 7.16 2.50 -10.64
CA GLY A 262 6.48 1.36 -11.26
C GLY A 262 7.22 0.69 -12.41
N HIS A 263 8.53 0.91 -12.58
CA HIS A 263 9.36 0.01 -13.37
C HIS A 263 9.44 -1.36 -12.67
N LEU A 264 9.17 -2.44 -13.41
CA LEU A 264 9.02 -3.78 -12.85
C LEU A 264 10.26 -4.65 -13.08
N ALA A 265 10.73 -5.28 -11.99
CA ALA A 265 11.59 -6.44 -11.97
C ALA A 265 10.81 -7.71 -12.33
N VAL A 266 11.49 -8.84 -12.44
CA VAL A 266 10.86 -10.15 -12.59
C VAL A 266 10.61 -10.76 -11.21
N PRO A 267 9.36 -11.03 -10.82
CA PRO A 267 9.04 -11.70 -9.56
C PRO A 267 9.12 -13.22 -9.70
N TYR A 268 9.71 -13.86 -8.69
CA TYR A 268 9.69 -15.31 -8.48
C TYR A 268 9.01 -15.58 -7.15
N ARG A 269 7.67 -15.56 -7.17
CA ARG A 269 6.82 -15.59 -5.98
C ARG A 269 7.09 -16.80 -5.09
N ASP A 270 7.28 -17.98 -5.68
CA ASP A 270 7.48 -19.23 -4.94
C ASP A 270 8.87 -19.35 -4.34
N GLU A 271 9.83 -18.64 -4.89
CA GLU A 271 11.21 -18.58 -4.43
C GLU A 271 11.50 -17.38 -3.51
N ASN A 272 10.49 -16.55 -3.20
CA ASN A 272 10.60 -15.32 -2.42
C ASN A 272 11.70 -14.35 -2.92
N ARG A 273 11.97 -14.30 -4.22
CA ARG A 273 13.01 -13.45 -4.81
C ARG A 273 12.54 -12.67 -6.02
N THR A 274 13.31 -11.66 -6.36
CA THR A 274 13.12 -10.83 -7.55
C THR A 274 14.44 -10.72 -8.33
N VAL A 275 14.35 -10.51 -9.64
CA VAL A 275 15.51 -10.21 -10.50
C VAL A 275 15.31 -8.83 -11.12
N LEU A 276 16.23 -7.92 -10.80
CA LEU A 276 16.17 -6.52 -11.25
C LEU A 276 16.41 -6.42 -12.76
N ASP A 277 15.69 -5.48 -13.39
CA ASP A 277 15.90 -5.08 -14.78
C ASP A 277 16.71 -3.78 -14.82
N TRP A 278 18.01 -3.92 -15.05
CA TRP A 278 18.94 -2.80 -15.05
C TRP A 278 18.70 -1.81 -16.19
N THR A 279 18.13 -2.25 -17.32
CA THR A 279 17.78 -1.38 -18.44
C THR A 279 16.65 -0.43 -18.04
N LYS A 280 15.63 -0.94 -17.36
CA LYS A 280 14.55 -0.12 -16.84
C LYS A 280 15.01 0.81 -15.72
N LEU A 281 15.94 0.38 -14.86
CA LEU A 281 16.54 1.24 -13.85
C LEU A 281 17.35 2.38 -14.47
N ALA A 282 18.11 2.11 -15.53
CA ALA A 282 18.81 3.16 -16.29
C ALA A 282 17.84 4.16 -16.94
N THR A 283 16.69 3.69 -17.44
CA THR A 283 15.61 4.57 -17.95
C THR A 283 15.04 5.45 -16.84
N SER A 284 14.80 4.89 -15.65
CA SER A 284 14.34 5.65 -14.48
C SER A 284 15.36 6.71 -14.05
N ALA A 285 16.64 6.37 -14.01
CA ALA A 285 17.72 7.33 -13.70
C ALA A 285 17.79 8.46 -14.73
N ARG A 286 17.63 8.17 -16.02
CA ARG A 286 17.57 9.19 -17.08
C ARG A 286 16.39 10.14 -16.85
N THR A 287 15.20 9.63 -16.54
CA THR A 287 14.03 10.44 -16.23
C THR A 287 14.31 11.40 -15.07
N VAL A 288 14.99 10.93 -14.01
CA VAL A 288 15.42 11.80 -12.91
C VAL A 288 16.35 12.92 -13.36
N TRP A 289 17.38 12.63 -14.18
CA TRP A 289 18.33 13.64 -14.63
C TRP A 289 17.70 14.70 -15.52
N GLU A 290 16.73 14.31 -16.33
CA GLU A 290 15.99 15.24 -17.20
C GLU A 290 15.06 16.14 -16.40
N LEU A 291 14.40 15.59 -15.37
CA LEU A 291 13.50 16.35 -14.52
C LEU A 291 14.22 17.18 -13.45
N PHE A 292 15.32 16.64 -12.91
CA PHE A 292 16.13 17.24 -11.84
C PHE A 292 17.60 17.26 -12.23
N PRO A 293 18.09 18.29 -12.97
CA PRO A 293 19.50 18.38 -13.36
C PRO A 293 20.49 18.33 -12.19
N ALA A 294 20.07 18.74 -10.98
CA ALA A 294 20.87 18.66 -9.76
C ALA A 294 21.26 17.21 -9.37
N MET A 295 20.56 16.20 -9.91
CA MET A 295 20.84 14.80 -9.65
C MET A 295 21.90 14.16 -10.57
N ARG A 296 22.48 14.91 -11.50
CA ARG A 296 23.45 14.34 -12.48
C ARG A 296 24.70 13.76 -11.85
N GLU A 297 25.16 14.33 -10.74
CA GLU A 297 26.34 13.87 -10.01
C GLU A 297 26.03 12.81 -8.95
N ALA A 298 24.75 12.49 -8.72
CA ALA A 298 24.34 11.51 -7.73
C ALA A 298 24.64 10.08 -8.17
N THR A 299 25.20 9.27 -7.30
CA THR A 299 25.48 7.86 -7.53
C THR A 299 24.34 7.01 -6.96
N ILE A 300 23.89 5.98 -7.69
CA ILE A 300 22.95 4.98 -7.14
C ILE A 300 23.74 4.02 -6.24
N VAL A 301 23.38 3.96 -4.96
CA VAL A 301 24.07 3.13 -3.97
C VAL A 301 23.38 1.80 -3.72
N ARG A 302 22.07 1.70 -4.01
CA ARG A 302 21.30 0.46 -3.88
C ARG A 302 20.09 0.47 -4.80
N ALA A 303 19.72 -0.71 -5.30
CA ALA A 303 18.44 -0.97 -5.95
C ALA A 303 17.82 -2.25 -5.38
N TRP A 304 16.48 -2.31 -5.34
CA TRP A 304 15.72 -3.46 -4.88
C TRP A 304 14.35 -3.51 -5.54
N ALA A 305 13.63 -4.61 -5.34
CA ALA A 305 12.22 -4.74 -5.72
C ALA A 305 11.47 -5.59 -4.67
N GLY A 306 10.20 -5.29 -4.46
CA GLY A 306 9.31 -6.04 -3.59
C GLY A 306 8.26 -6.81 -4.39
N ILE A 307 7.92 -8.03 -3.96
CA ILE A 307 6.83 -8.81 -4.55
C ILE A 307 5.50 -8.22 -4.09
N GLU A 308 4.62 -7.91 -5.04
CA GLU A 308 3.36 -7.23 -4.81
C GLU A 308 2.24 -7.78 -5.69
N ALA A 309 0.99 -7.56 -5.27
CA ALA A 309 -0.23 -7.90 -6.01
C ALA A 309 -0.76 -6.71 -6.79
N ARG A 310 -1.08 -6.91 -8.07
CA ARG A 310 -1.83 -5.96 -8.90
C ARG A 310 -3.11 -6.58 -9.38
N MET A 311 -4.22 -5.84 -9.27
CA MET A 311 -5.48 -6.21 -9.91
C MET A 311 -5.55 -5.59 -11.32
N PRO A 312 -6.27 -6.18 -12.29
CA PRO A 312 -6.35 -5.62 -13.65
C PRO A 312 -6.94 -4.22 -13.73
N ASP A 313 -7.86 -3.90 -12.83
CA ASP A 313 -8.51 -2.59 -12.69
C ASP A 313 -7.75 -1.65 -11.73
N GLU A 314 -6.63 -2.12 -11.16
CA GLU A 314 -5.82 -1.42 -10.15
C GLU A 314 -6.58 -1.08 -8.85
N ILE A 315 -7.80 -1.55 -8.65
CA ILE A 315 -8.62 -1.33 -7.46
C ILE A 315 -8.44 -2.51 -6.50
N PRO A 316 -8.22 -2.29 -5.18
CA PRO A 316 -8.04 -3.38 -4.23
C PRO A 316 -9.33 -4.19 -4.02
N VAL A 317 -9.17 -5.44 -3.61
CA VAL A 317 -10.27 -6.24 -3.08
C VAL A 317 -10.37 -6.00 -1.58
N VAL A 318 -11.51 -5.47 -1.12
CA VAL A 318 -11.80 -5.24 0.31
C VAL A 318 -13.27 -5.58 0.57
N GLY A 319 -13.53 -6.59 1.38
CA GLY A 319 -14.88 -6.97 1.71
C GLY A 319 -15.04 -8.44 2.12
N PRO A 320 -16.29 -8.89 2.36
CA PRO A 320 -16.59 -10.29 2.67
C PRO A 320 -16.41 -11.19 1.43
N SER A 321 -16.09 -12.47 1.67
CA SER A 321 -16.22 -13.52 0.66
C SER A 321 -17.68 -13.70 0.27
N ARG A 322 -17.93 -13.98 -1.01
CA ARG A 322 -19.27 -14.31 -1.52
C ARG A 322 -19.67 -15.75 -1.28
N THR A 323 -18.70 -16.65 -1.28
CA THR A 323 -18.91 -18.10 -1.24
C THR A 323 -18.74 -18.67 0.17
N SER A 324 -18.07 -17.95 1.06
CA SER A 324 -17.56 -18.49 2.31
C SER A 324 -17.89 -17.57 3.49
N GLU A 325 -18.97 -17.90 4.21
CA GLU A 325 -19.38 -17.17 5.40
C GLU A 325 -18.25 -17.10 6.45
N GLY A 326 -18.02 -15.92 7.02
CA GLY A 326 -16.97 -15.68 8.00
C GLY A 326 -15.57 -15.48 7.40
N VAL A 327 -15.44 -15.46 6.06
CA VAL A 327 -14.19 -15.12 5.37
C VAL A 327 -14.27 -13.72 4.80
N PHE A 328 -13.15 -13.00 4.87
CA PHE A 328 -13.00 -11.63 4.38
C PHE A 328 -11.71 -11.50 3.57
N HIS A 329 -11.68 -10.58 2.62
CA HIS A 329 -10.55 -10.33 1.73
C HIS A 329 -10.06 -8.89 1.83
N GLN A 330 -8.73 -8.69 1.85
CA GLN A 330 -8.07 -7.39 1.67
C GLN A 330 -6.72 -7.57 0.98
N PHE A 331 -6.69 -7.43 -0.34
CA PHE A 331 -5.50 -7.64 -1.15
C PHE A 331 -5.54 -6.86 -2.47
N GLY A 332 -4.47 -6.93 -3.26
CA GLY A 332 -4.46 -6.40 -4.63
C GLY A 332 -4.38 -4.87 -4.70
N PHE A 333 -3.62 -4.24 -3.83
CA PHE A 333 -3.53 -2.78 -3.72
C PHE A 333 -2.71 -2.09 -4.82
N SER A 334 -2.17 -2.80 -5.79
CA SER A 334 -1.66 -2.28 -7.07
C SER A 334 -0.65 -1.12 -6.92
N ALA A 335 0.38 -1.29 -6.08
CA ALA A 335 1.45 -0.33 -5.78
C ALA A 335 1.01 0.97 -5.08
N HIS A 336 -0.18 1.02 -4.49
CA HIS A 336 -0.65 2.20 -3.77
C HIS A 336 -1.35 1.91 -2.41
N GLY A 337 -1.20 0.70 -1.88
CA GLY A 337 -1.84 0.26 -0.64
C GLY A 337 -1.23 0.84 0.64
N PHE A 338 -0.01 1.38 0.61
CA PHE A 338 0.66 1.82 1.84
C PHE A 338 -0.14 2.89 2.59
N GLN A 339 -0.59 3.93 1.88
CA GLN A 339 -1.41 4.98 2.47
C GLN A 339 -2.79 4.45 2.96
N LEU A 340 -3.39 3.47 2.26
CA LEU A 340 -4.71 2.92 2.61
C LEU A 340 -4.68 1.97 3.82
N GLY A 341 -3.50 1.45 4.19
CA GLY A 341 -3.33 0.40 5.20
C GLY A 341 -4.02 0.68 6.54
N PRO A 342 -3.86 1.85 7.15
CA PRO A 342 -4.52 2.16 8.42
C PRO A 342 -6.05 2.07 8.37
N ALA A 343 -6.69 2.73 7.38
CA ALA A 343 -8.15 2.70 7.27
C ALA A 343 -8.69 1.34 6.81
N THR A 344 -7.99 0.66 5.90
CA THR A 344 -8.40 -0.68 5.45
C THR A 344 -8.44 -1.67 6.61
N GLY A 345 -7.46 -1.60 7.53
CA GLY A 345 -7.48 -2.43 8.74
C GLY A 345 -8.66 -2.11 9.66
N ALA A 346 -8.99 -0.83 9.81
CA ALA A 346 -10.16 -0.40 10.61
C ALA A 346 -11.47 -0.90 9.99
N VAL A 347 -11.66 -0.71 8.68
CA VAL A 347 -12.82 -1.21 7.92
C VAL A 347 -12.94 -2.72 8.06
N MET A 348 -11.84 -3.44 7.86
CA MET A 348 -11.84 -4.90 7.95
C MET A 348 -12.23 -5.37 9.36
N ALA A 349 -11.71 -4.71 10.39
CA ALA A 349 -12.08 -5.05 11.78
C ALA A 349 -13.56 -4.74 12.08
N GLU A 350 -14.15 -3.69 11.49
CA GLU A 350 -15.60 -3.43 11.60
C GLU A 350 -16.40 -4.53 10.92
N LEU A 351 -16.10 -4.87 9.68
CA LEU A 351 -16.78 -5.92 8.92
C LEU A 351 -16.71 -7.27 9.67
N VAL A 352 -15.55 -7.61 10.18
CA VAL A 352 -15.34 -8.85 10.95
C VAL A 352 -16.15 -8.83 12.24
N ALA A 353 -16.16 -7.73 13.00
CA ALA A 353 -16.84 -7.65 14.29
C ALA A 353 -18.36 -7.56 14.16
N THR A 354 -18.88 -6.78 13.23
CA THR A 354 -20.29 -6.36 13.16
C THR A 354 -21.02 -6.80 11.88
N GLY A 355 -20.29 -7.21 10.85
CA GLY A 355 -20.83 -7.48 9.52
C GLY A 355 -21.02 -6.23 8.64
N ASN A 356 -20.79 -5.04 9.17
CA ASN A 356 -20.98 -3.77 8.46
C ASN A 356 -19.79 -2.82 8.71
N THR A 357 -19.67 -1.80 7.87
CA THR A 357 -18.73 -0.68 8.03
C THR A 357 -19.40 0.64 7.69
N ASN A 358 -18.97 1.72 8.36
CA ASN A 358 -19.46 3.07 8.11
C ASN A 358 -18.76 3.74 6.90
N LEU A 359 -17.68 3.18 6.42
CA LEU A 359 -16.98 3.69 5.24
C LEU A 359 -17.51 3.00 3.98
N PRO A 360 -17.76 3.73 2.89
CA PRO A 360 -18.18 3.13 1.63
C PRO A 360 -17.03 2.31 1.04
N ILE A 361 -17.28 1.03 0.83
CA ILE A 361 -16.39 0.09 0.14
C ILE A 361 -17.03 -0.44 -1.15
N ASP A 362 -18.07 0.23 -1.62
CA ASP A 362 -18.76 -0.11 -2.85
C ASP A 362 -17.77 -0.11 -4.03
N GLY A 363 -17.83 -1.17 -4.84
CA GLY A 363 -16.89 -1.38 -5.93
C GLY A 363 -15.52 -1.93 -5.51
N LEU A 364 -15.27 -2.20 -4.22
CA LEU A 364 -14.05 -2.85 -3.75
C LEU A 364 -14.22 -4.36 -3.52
N GLY A 365 -15.44 -4.88 -3.58
CA GLY A 365 -15.72 -6.29 -3.34
C GLY A 365 -15.14 -7.24 -4.38
N ILE A 366 -14.98 -8.52 -4.01
CA ILE A 366 -14.43 -9.55 -4.88
C ILE A 366 -15.41 -9.94 -6.02
N GLU A 367 -16.70 -9.66 -5.83
CA GLU A 367 -17.77 -9.97 -6.80
C GLU A 367 -17.57 -9.37 -8.18
N ARG A 368 -16.83 -8.25 -8.29
CA ARG A 368 -16.54 -7.61 -9.59
C ARG A 368 -15.68 -8.47 -10.53
N PHE A 369 -15.05 -9.52 -10.00
CA PHE A 369 -14.29 -10.50 -10.77
C PHE A 369 -15.04 -11.82 -10.99
N SER A 370 -16.31 -11.88 -10.58
CA SER A 370 -17.11 -13.07 -10.80
C SER A 370 -17.64 -13.07 -12.24
N THR A 371 -17.33 -14.12 -12.99
CA THR A 371 -17.90 -14.41 -14.31
C THR A 371 -19.23 -15.13 -14.14
#